data_2f8a7c69fa6ac3bb986ce15b89fcf457
#
_entry.id   2f8a7c69fa6ac3bb986ce15b89fcf457
#
_cell.length_a   1.000
_cell.length_b   1.000
_cell.length_c   1.000
_cell.angle_alpha   90.00
_cell.angle_beta   90.00
_cell.angle_gamma   90.00
#
_symmetry.space_group_name_H-M   'P 1'
#
loop_
_entity.id
_entity.type
_entity.pdbx_description
1 polymer ?
#
loop_
_entity_poly.entity_id
_entity_poly.type
_entity_poly.pdbx_seq_one_letter_code
_entity_poly.pdbx_strand_id
1 'polypeptide(L)'
;MQPKSKKRKQRAVVDTNVVVAGISGFREQYVPGRVPSALLHRWAGENHFVWLYSENVLAEYKDVLKRLHVRSAAIGTLINIIRELGEPVEIHSSDEISPDPKDDAFCLCAEAGRADIIFTLNPRDFPQDRLKAKVIEPHPTPGRHSR
;
A
#
# COMPACT_ATOMS: atom_id res chain seq x y z
N MET A 1 3.44 -33.67 -10.67
CA MET A 1 4.02 -32.88 -10.62
C MET A 1 3.54 -31.76 -10.12
N GLN A 2 3.97 -31.26 -9.59
CA GLN A 2 3.59 -30.28 -9.05
C GLN A 2 3.89 -29.14 -9.61
N PRO A 3 3.25 -28.48 -9.65
CA PRO A 3 3.38 -27.32 -10.27
C PRO A 3 4.36 -26.60 -9.61
N LYS A 4 5.04 -26.47 -9.86
CA LYS A 4 5.81 -25.85 -9.41
C LYS A 4 5.54 -24.81 -9.00
N SER A 5 5.51 -24.65 -8.51
CA SER A 5 5.51 -23.71 -7.90
C SER A 5 5.04 -22.56 -8.27
N LYS A 6 3.96 -22.36 -8.35
CA LYS A 6 3.48 -21.25 -8.52
C LYS A 6 3.78 -20.46 -7.38
N LYS A 7 4.56 -19.47 -7.39
CA LYS A 7 4.81 -18.63 -6.36
C LYS A 7 3.58 -17.93 -5.98
N ARG A 8 3.25 -17.88 -4.76
CA ARG A 8 2.14 -17.12 -4.30
C ARG A 8 2.45 -15.64 -4.44
N LYS A 9 1.47 -14.83 -4.73
CA LYS A 9 1.67 -13.40 -4.79
C LYS A 9 2.03 -12.86 -3.44
N GLN A 10 2.87 -11.84 -3.42
CA GLN A 10 3.20 -11.15 -2.19
C GLN A 10 1.98 -10.43 -1.67
N ARG A 11 1.82 -10.43 -0.38
CA ARG A 11 0.72 -9.75 0.28
C ARG A 11 1.28 -8.47 0.89
N ALA A 12 0.67 -7.35 0.60
CA ALA A 12 1.28 -6.07 0.96
C ALA A 12 0.27 -5.08 1.49
N VAL A 13 0.71 -4.30 2.47
CA VAL A 13 -0.01 -3.13 2.95
C VAL A 13 0.73 -1.92 2.39
N VAL A 14 0.00 -0.90 1.95
CA VAL A 14 0.59 0.27 1.34
C VAL A 14 0.33 1.47 2.23
N ASP A 15 1.39 2.11 2.71
CA ASP A 15 1.27 3.27 3.57
C ASP A 15 0.70 4.45 2.78
N THR A 16 0.04 5.35 3.47
CA THR A 16 -0.62 6.49 2.85
C THR A 16 0.33 7.33 2.00
N ASN A 17 1.57 7.50 2.45
CA ASN A 17 2.49 8.36 1.69
C ASN A 17 2.79 7.81 0.29
N VAL A 18 2.76 6.50 0.13
CA VAL A 18 2.93 5.90 -1.19
C VAL A 18 1.70 6.17 -2.05
N VAL A 19 0.52 6.06 -1.45
CA VAL A 19 -0.72 6.33 -2.17
C VAL A 19 -0.78 7.79 -2.61
N VAL A 20 -0.43 8.70 -1.71
CA VAL A 20 -0.43 10.13 -2.01
C VAL A 20 0.50 10.45 -3.16
N ALA A 21 1.72 9.92 -3.09
CA ALA A 21 2.69 10.18 -4.14
C ALA A 21 2.22 9.60 -5.47
N GLY A 22 1.60 8.44 -5.43
CA GLY A 22 1.12 7.80 -6.64
C GLY A 22 -0.03 8.56 -7.29
N ILE A 23 -0.98 9.00 -6.47
CA ILE A 23 -2.14 9.70 -6.99
C ILE A 23 -1.75 11.07 -7.50
N SER A 24 -0.76 11.71 -6.90
CA SER A 24 -0.28 12.97 -7.41
C SER A 24 0.24 12.82 -8.82
N GLY A 25 0.96 11.75 -9.08
CA GLY A 25 1.45 11.48 -10.40
C GLY A 25 0.30 11.30 -11.40
N PHE A 26 -0.77 10.64 -10.99
CA PHE A 26 -1.92 10.49 -11.86
C PHE A 26 -2.56 11.83 -12.15
N ARG A 27 -2.72 12.66 -11.13
CA ARG A 27 -3.37 13.92 -11.31
C ARG A 27 -2.65 14.83 -12.27
N GLU A 28 -1.35 14.78 -12.22
CA GLU A 28 -0.58 15.67 -13.04
C GLU A 28 -0.22 15.13 -14.36
N GLN A 29 -0.65 14.02 -14.71
CA GLN A 29 -0.26 13.39 -15.90
C GLN A 29 0.69 12.35 -15.52
N TYR A 30 0.47 11.15 -15.82
CA TYR A 30 1.32 10.02 -15.47
C TYR A 30 2.75 10.28 -15.89
N VAL A 31 3.67 10.16 -14.96
CA VAL A 31 5.08 10.30 -15.25
C VAL A 31 5.73 8.94 -15.07
N PRO A 32 6.13 8.29 -16.16
CA PRO A 32 6.57 6.90 -16.06
C PRO A 32 7.70 6.61 -15.12
N GLY A 33 8.55 7.52 -14.86
CA GLY A 33 9.68 7.25 -13.98
C GLY A 33 9.40 7.36 -12.49
N ARG A 34 8.21 7.82 -12.13
CA ARG A 34 7.92 8.06 -10.73
C ARG A 34 7.48 6.75 -10.07
N VAL A 35 8.24 6.28 -9.10
CA VAL A 35 8.05 4.96 -8.53
C VAL A 35 6.68 4.73 -7.91
N PRO A 36 6.13 5.62 -7.07
CA PRO A 36 4.81 5.34 -6.52
C PRO A 36 3.71 5.29 -7.57
N SER A 37 3.77 6.14 -8.58
CA SER A 37 2.82 6.08 -9.66
C SER A 37 2.94 4.79 -10.42
N ALA A 38 4.15 4.36 -10.70
CA ALA A 38 4.38 3.12 -11.40
C ALA A 38 3.86 1.94 -10.61
N LEU A 39 4.04 1.97 -9.29
CA LEU A 39 3.56 0.90 -8.44
C LEU A 39 2.05 0.78 -8.53
N LEU A 40 1.34 1.90 -8.45
CA LEU A 40 -0.12 1.88 -8.52
C LEU A 40 -0.60 1.43 -9.89
N HIS A 41 0.04 1.91 -10.93
CA HIS A 41 -0.32 1.50 -12.28
C HIS A 41 -0.12 0.01 -12.48
N ARG A 42 1.01 -0.49 -12.05
CA ARG A 42 1.29 -1.90 -12.22
C ARG A 42 0.36 -2.75 -11.41
N TRP A 43 0.06 -2.34 -10.21
CA TRP A 43 -0.87 -3.12 -9.43
C TRP A 43 -2.25 -3.12 -10.08
N ALA A 44 -2.73 -1.96 -10.48
CA ALA A 44 -4.07 -1.88 -11.07
C ALA A 44 -4.16 -2.64 -12.39
N GLY A 45 -3.08 -2.63 -13.18
CA GLY A 45 -3.10 -3.29 -14.46
C GLY A 45 -2.72 -4.75 -14.40
N GLU A 46 -1.75 -5.07 -13.57
CA GLU A 46 -1.21 -6.43 -13.51
C GLU A 46 -1.53 -7.18 -12.24
N ASN A 47 -1.98 -6.46 -11.22
CA ASN A 47 -2.38 -7.09 -9.98
C ASN A 47 -1.28 -8.00 -9.45
N HIS A 48 -0.05 -7.51 -9.45
CA HIS A 48 1.09 -8.35 -9.15
C HIS A 48 1.36 -8.55 -7.67
N PHE A 49 0.61 -7.89 -6.81
CA PHE A 49 0.64 -8.22 -5.39
C PHE A 49 -0.78 -8.10 -4.86
N VAL A 50 -1.03 -8.69 -3.69
CA VAL A 50 -2.34 -8.60 -3.05
C VAL A 50 -2.32 -7.39 -2.15
N TRP A 51 -3.17 -6.42 -2.43
CA TRP A 51 -3.23 -5.19 -1.64
C TRP A 51 -4.18 -5.44 -0.47
N LEU A 52 -3.62 -5.51 0.73
CA LEU A 52 -4.40 -5.72 1.93
C LEU A 52 -4.91 -4.39 2.46
N TYR A 53 -6.15 -4.38 2.89
CA TYR A 53 -6.71 -3.16 3.48
C TYR A 53 -7.68 -3.51 4.59
N SER A 54 -7.80 -2.60 5.54
CA SER A 54 -8.85 -2.67 6.55
C SER A 54 -9.66 -1.41 6.39
N GLU A 55 -10.80 -1.33 7.04
CA GLU A 55 -11.59 -0.11 6.97
C GLU A 55 -10.84 1.08 7.55
N ASN A 56 -10.04 0.84 8.59
CA ASN A 56 -9.24 1.91 9.16
C ASN A 56 -8.17 2.39 8.19
N VAL A 57 -7.56 1.49 7.46
CA VAL A 57 -6.57 1.86 6.45
C VAL A 57 -7.22 2.70 5.35
N LEU A 58 -8.40 2.29 4.89
CA LEU A 58 -9.08 3.08 3.87
C LEU A 58 -9.48 4.45 4.38
N ALA A 59 -9.87 4.52 5.66
CA ALA A 59 -10.23 5.79 6.26
C ALA A 59 -9.03 6.73 6.31
N GLU A 60 -7.85 6.20 6.59
CA GLU A 60 -6.64 7.01 6.59
C GLU A 60 -6.34 7.54 5.19
N TYR A 61 -6.47 6.71 4.18
CA TYR A 61 -6.26 7.17 2.82
C TYR A 61 -7.21 8.31 2.49
N LYS A 62 -8.50 8.12 2.79
CA LYS A 62 -9.50 9.13 2.45
C LYS A 62 -9.25 10.43 3.18
N ASP A 63 -8.91 10.35 4.45
CA ASP A 63 -8.71 11.52 5.27
C ASP A 63 -7.54 12.37 4.75
N VAL A 64 -6.43 11.73 4.47
CA VAL A 64 -5.26 12.46 3.99
C VAL A 64 -5.50 13.03 2.60
N LEU A 65 -6.11 12.26 1.71
CA LEU A 65 -6.36 12.74 0.36
C LEU A 65 -7.34 13.92 0.37
N LYS A 66 -8.33 13.91 1.25
CA LYS A 66 -9.22 15.03 1.39
C LYS A 66 -8.51 16.26 1.90
N ARG A 67 -7.64 16.09 2.86
CA ARG A 67 -6.88 17.22 3.39
C ARG A 67 -5.97 17.82 2.34
N LEU A 68 -5.53 17.04 1.39
CA LEU A 68 -4.68 17.51 0.31
C LEU A 68 -5.50 18.00 -0.88
N HIS A 69 -6.81 18.09 -0.70
CA HIS A 69 -7.73 18.63 -1.70
C HIS A 69 -7.79 17.82 -2.99
N VAL A 70 -7.61 16.52 -2.87
CA VAL A 70 -7.84 15.64 -4.00
C VAL A 70 -9.33 15.57 -4.24
N ARG A 71 -9.75 15.58 -5.50
CA ARG A 71 -11.17 15.58 -5.83
C ARG A 71 -11.86 14.36 -5.29
N SER A 72 -13.07 14.56 -4.79
CA SER A 72 -13.86 13.46 -4.25
C SER A 72 -14.02 12.32 -5.23
N ALA A 73 -14.22 12.65 -6.51
CA ALA A 73 -14.39 11.61 -7.51
C ALA A 73 -13.14 10.74 -7.64
N ALA A 74 -11.97 11.37 -7.56
CA ALA A 74 -10.73 10.63 -7.67
C ALA A 74 -10.52 9.74 -6.45
N ILE A 75 -10.84 10.26 -5.27
CA ILE A 75 -10.72 9.47 -4.06
C ILE A 75 -11.66 8.27 -4.14
N GLY A 76 -12.90 8.50 -4.54
CA GLY A 76 -13.86 7.41 -4.65
C GLY A 76 -13.43 6.33 -5.63
N THR A 77 -12.87 6.75 -6.76
CA THR A 77 -12.39 5.81 -7.75
C THR A 77 -11.27 4.93 -7.17
N LEU A 78 -10.31 5.56 -6.50
CA LEU A 78 -9.22 4.82 -5.93
C LEU A 78 -9.71 3.82 -4.89
N ILE A 79 -10.58 4.27 -3.99
CA ILE A 79 -11.08 3.40 -2.93
C ILE A 79 -11.85 2.22 -3.54
N ASN A 80 -12.65 2.48 -4.56
CA ASN A 80 -13.41 1.41 -5.21
C ASN A 80 -12.49 0.39 -5.86
N ILE A 81 -11.43 0.84 -6.49
CA ILE A 81 -10.48 -0.08 -7.10
C ILE A 81 -9.82 -0.94 -6.04
N ILE A 82 -9.45 -0.34 -4.92
CA ILE A 82 -8.83 -1.11 -3.85
C ILE A 82 -9.81 -2.15 -3.31
N ARG A 83 -11.08 -1.76 -3.14
CA ARG A 83 -12.06 -2.71 -2.64
C ARG A 83 -12.32 -3.85 -3.62
N GLU A 84 -12.29 -3.54 -4.90
CA GLU A 84 -12.54 -4.57 -5.89
C GLU A 84 -11.39 -5.52 -6.10
N LEU A 85 -10.20 -5.01 -6.13
CA LEU A 85 -9.04 -5.82 -6.46
C LEU A 85 -8.22 -6.26 -5.26
N GLY A 86 -8.38 -5.59 -4.13
CA GLY A 86 -7.61 -5.91 -2.93
C GLY A 86 -8.31 -6.95 -2.08
N GLU A 87 -7.74 -7.18 -0.92
CA GLU A 87 -8.29 -8.17 0.01
C GLU A 87 -8.57 -7.51 1.34
N PRO A 88 -9.80 -7.57 1.83
CA PRO A 88 -10.12 -6.96 3.13
C PRO A 88 -9.55 -7.75 4.29
N VAL A 89 -9.12 -7.05 5.31
CA VAL A 89 -8.58 -7.66 6.52
C VAL A 89 -9.42 -7.18 7.69
N GLU A 90 -9.93 -8.12 8.49
CA GLU A 90 -10.67 -7.76 9.68
C GLU A 90 -9.75 -7.66 10.85
N ILE A 91 -9.85 -6.58 11.61
CA ILE A 91 -8.99 -6.36 12.75
C ILE A 91 -9.79 -6.66 14.02
N HIS A 92 -9.33 -7.61 14.78
CA HIS A 92 -10.00 -7.98 16.01
C HIS A 92 -9.24 -7.54 17.25
N SER A 93 -7.97 -7.23 17.10
CA SER A 93 -7.15 -6.83 18.21
C SER A 93 -7.16 -5.33 18.39
N SER A 94 -7.16 -4.87 19.63
CA SER A 94 -7.01 -3.44 19.85
C SER A 94 -5.61 -3.12 20.36
N ASP A 95 -4.70 -4.08 20.36
CA ASP A 95 -3.35 -3.83 20.82
C ASP A 95 -2.63 -2.92 19.87
N GLU A 96 -1.88 -2.00 20.43
CA GLU A 96 -1.08 -1.11 19.60
C GLU A 96 0.21 -1.76 19.22
N ILE A 97 0.63 -1.57 17.99
CA ILE A 97 1.91 -2.06 17.52
C ILE A 97 2.86 -0.89 17.34
N SER A 98 2.35 0.21 16.80
CA SER A 98 3.15 1.40 16.56
C SER A 98 2.79 2.47 17.58
N PRO A 99 3.74 3.26 18.04
CA PRO A 99 3.41 4.35 18.95
C PRO A 99 2.62 5.46 18.28
N ASP A 100 2.67 5.55 16.96
CA ASP A 100 1.90 6.56 16.25
C ASP A 100 0.55 5.95 15.88
N PRO A 101 -0.55 6.50 16.37
CA PRO A 101 -1.87 5.91 16.09
C PRO A 101 -2.19 5.80 14.60
N LYS A 102 -1.68 6.71 13.79
CA LYS A 102 -1.95 6.64 12.38
C LYS A 102 -1.24 5.49 11.73
N ASP A 103 0.00 5.26 12.11
CA ASP A 103 0.75 4.17 11.54
C ASP A 103 0.27 2.84 12.08
N ASP A 104 -0.34 2.85 13.26
CA ASP A 104 -0.79 1.63 13.87
C ASP A 104 -1.85 0.91 13.03
N ALA A 105 -2.70 1.65 12.32
CA ALA A 105 -3.70 1.02 11.47
C ALA A 105 -3.04 0.13 10.42
N PHE A 106 -1.91 0.60 9.86
CA PHE A 106 -1.20 -0.17 8.84
C PHE A 106 -0.51 -1.38 9.45
N CYS A 107 0.07 -1.21 10.63
CA CYS A 107 0.73 -2.30 11.31
C CYS A 107 -0.26 -3.40 11.69
N LEU A 108 -1.41 -3.02 12.21
CA LEU A 108 -2.43 -3.99 12.58
C LEU A 108 -2.96 -4.73 11.35
N CYS A 109 -3.15 -3.99 10.27
CA CYS A 109 -3.61 -4.60 9.03
C CYS A 109 -2.58 -5.60 8.51
N ALA A 110 -1.30 -5.24 8.60
CA ALA A 110 -0.24 -6.11 8.14
C ALA A 110 -0.16 -7.39 8.96
N GLU A 111 -0.26 -7.26 10.28
CA GLU A 111 -0.16 -8.45 11.12
C GLU A 111 -1.39 -9.33 10.99
N ALA A 112 -2.57 -8.74 11.03
CA ALA A 112 -3.80 -9.53 10.92
C ALA A 112 -3.94 -10.16 9.54
N GLY A 113 -3.49 -9.46 8.52
CA GLY A 113 -3.58 -9.97 7.15
C GLY A 113 -2.40 -10.81 6.71
N ARG A 114 -1.43 -10.99 7.59
CA ARG A 114 -0.23 -11.77 7.26
C ARG A 114 0.47 -11.22 6.05
N ALA A 115 0.72 -9.91 6.08
CA ALA A 115 1.42 -9.26 4.99
C ALA A 115 2.86 -9.72 4.91
N ASP A 116 3.37 -9.80 3.71
CA ASP A 116 4.80 -10.05 3.49
C ASP A 116 5.55 -8.74 3.49
N ILE A 117 4.89 -7.67 3.08
CA ILE A 117 5.54 -6.38 2.86
C ILE A 117 4.67 -5.24 3.34
N ILE A 118 5.29 -4.20 3.86
CA ILE A 118 4.64 -2.91 4.02
C ILE A 118 5.43 -1.94 3.17
N PHE A 119 4.78 -1.36 2.16
CA PHE A 119 5.40 -0.34 1.33
C PHE A 119 5.23 1.02 1.97
N THR A 120 6.32 1.74 2.18
CA THR A 120 6.27 3.07 2.75
C THR A 120 7.45 3.89 2.24
N LEU A 121 7.29 5.20 2.20
CA LEU A 121 8.41 6.06 1.85
C LEU A 121 9.27 6.40 3.07
N ASN A 122 8.80 6.03 4.26
CA ASN A 122 9.53 6.29 5.50
C ASN A 122 9.67 5.03 6.34
N PRO A 123 10.52 4.09 5.91
CA PRO A 123 10.62 2.82 6.64
C PRO A 123 10.98 2.98 8.11
N ARG A 124 11.71 4.04 8.44
CA ARG A 124 12.12 4.22 9.83
C ARG A 124 10.97 4.47 10.77
N ASP A 125 9.83 4.91 10.26
CA ASP A 125 8.69 5.18 11.11
C ASP A 125 7.98 3.92 11.57
N PHE A 126 8.34 2.77 11.03
CA PHE A 126 7.66 1.52 11.34
C PHE A 126 8.55 0.64 12.21
N PRO A 127 7.97 0.03 13.25
CA PRO A 127 8.78 -0.79 14.16
C PRO A 127 9.05 -2.17 13.59
N GLN A 128 10.06 -2.26 12.76
CA GLN A 128 10.39 -3.51 12.07
C GLN A 128 10.57 -4.68 13.03
N ASP A 129 11.10 -4.42 14.21
CA ASP A 129 11.32 -5.47 15.18
C ASP A 129 10.04 -6.01 15.79
N ARG A 130 8.91 -5.35 15.58
CA ARG A 130 7.64 -5.82 16.09
C ARG A 130 6.73 -6.32 14.97
N LEU A 131 7.23 -6.35 13.74
CA LEU A 131 6.43 -6.72 12.59
C LEU A 131 7.04 -7.91 11.87
N LYS A 132 6.20 -8.80 11.41
CA LYS A 132 6.68 -9.90 10.59
C LYS A 132 6.86 -9.46 9.15
N ALA A 133 6.06 -8.49 8.70
CA ALA A 133 6.20 -7.98 7.35
C ALA A 133 7.49 -7.22 7.20
N LYS A 134 8.08 -7.26 6.01
CA LYS A 134 9.24 -6.48 5.72
C LYS A 134 8.85 -5.08 5.34
N VAL A 135 9.40 -4.10 6.01
CA VAL A 135 9.08 -2.70 5.73
C VAL A 135 10.07 -2.21 4.69
N ILE A 136 9.58 -1.87 3.50
CA ILE A 136 10.47 -1.48 2.42
C ILE A 136 9.93 -0.28 1.67
N GLU A 137 10.84 0.41 1.04
CA GLU A 137 10.51 1.51 0.19
C GLU A 137 10.30 0.98 -1.22
N PRO A 138 9.29 1.44 -1.96
CA PRO A 138 9.12 0.96 -3.33
C PRO A 138 10.35 1.30 -4.16
N HIS A 139 10.78 0.36 -4.96
CA HIS A 139 11.96 0.55 -5.79
C HIS A 139 11.60 0.54 -7.25
N PRO A 140 12.40 1.20 -8.07
CA PRO A 140 12.15 1.15 -9.50
C PRO A 140 12.37 -0.26 -10.00
N THR A 141 11.75 -0.54 -11.12
CA THR A 141 11.92 -1.83 -11.76
C THR A 141 13.39 -2.01 -12.12
N PRO A 142 13.95 -3.17 -11.85
CA PRO A 142 15.34 -3.40 -12.18
C PRO A 142 15.58 -3.11 -13.66
N GLY A 143 16.67 -2.53 -13.91
CA GLY A 143 17.03 -2.20 -15.25
C GLY A 143 16.66 -0.85 -15.70
N ARG A 144 15.93 -0.13 -14.97
CA ARG A 144 15.59 1.10 -15.38
C ARG A 144 16.34 2.04 -14.82
N HIS A 145 17.12 2.10 -14.48
CA HIS A 145 17.80 2.97 -13.87
C HIS A 145 18.52 3.65 -14.36
N SER A 146 18.62 4.16 -14.48
CA SER A 146 19.20 4.73 -14.89
C SER A 146 19.86 5.25 -14.75
N ARG A 147 20.11 5.43 -14.82
CA ARG A 147 20.74 5.93 -14.71
C ARG A 147 20.76 6.47 -14.87
#